data_d5190eaba4f88b9b419788799e1a94c2
#
_entry.id   d5190eaba4f88b9b419788799e1a94c2
#
_cell.length_a   1.000
_cell.length_b   1.000
_cell.length_c   1.000
_cell.angle_alpha   90.00
_cell.angle_beta   90.00
_cell.angle_gamma   90.00
#
_symmetry.space_group_name_H-M   'P 1'
#
loop_
_entity.id
_entity.type
_entity.pdbx_description
1 polymer ?
#
loop_
_entity_poly.entity_id
_entity_poly.type
_entity_poly.pdbx_seq_one_letter_code
_entity_poly.pdbx_strand_id
1 'polypeptide(L)'
;SDLSDGFNRYKDPARFASSEVVELNEYSSIWYGKLEERDSYFLLSPQSYLQCADEFITNASKYGLDGVSFRDFGYQLAADYNDKRHVSRSKAIDIQNDTFKSSKDNKLCFMINAGNEYALENVDFITNMTLHGNRYAILDNLVPFYQIALHGYKNYAGTAVNLGYENDQVILEAAESGAGLYFVFMKESEKILQETYYTEYYSACFDDWKDRFVSMYKEYDNKMMPVMNSTISNHEYLNNQVSCTSYDNGYKVFVNFGYVDYTTESGVLVPARDYIVMVEE
;
A
#
# COMPACT_ATOMS: atom_id res chain seq x y z
N SER A 1 15.72 -9.23 -12.75
CA SER A 1 15.52 -10.63 -13.10
C SER A 1 16.85 -11.27 -13.43
N ASP A 2 17.09 -12.44 -12.92
CA ASP A 2 18.29 -13.23 -13.18
C ASP A 2 18.16 -13.88 -14.55
N LEU A 3 19.29 -14.09 -15.23
CA LEU A 3 19.36 -14.81 -16.52
C LEU A 3 18.86 -16.26 -16.40
N SER A 4 18.84 -16.83 -15.18
CA SER A 4 18.32 -18.16 -14.88
C SER A 4 16.80 -18.30 -15.11
N ASP A 5 16.04 -17.19 -15.09
CA ASP A 5 14.57 -17.18 -15.18
C ASP A 5 14.05 -17.02 -16.62
N GLY A 6 14.89 -17.24 -17.61
CA GLY A 6 14.53 -17.07 -19.02
C GLY A 6 14.47 -15.62 -19.49
N PHE A 7 14.84 -14.65 -18.65
CA PHE A 7 14.91 -13.24 -19.00
C PHE A 7 15.95 -12.98 -20.07
N ASN A 8 15.55 -12.23 -21.10
CA ASN A 8 16.44 -11.83 -22.19
C ASN A 8 16.65 -10.31 -22.15
N ARG A 9 17.84 -9.87 -21.70
CA ARG A 9 18.20 -8.45 -21.59
C ARG A 9 18.07 -7.63 -22.88
N TYR A 10 17.95 -8.26 -24.03
CA TYR A 10 17.78 -7.56 -25.32
C TYR A 10 16.33 -7.48 -25.78
N LYS A 11 15.47 -8.38 -25.30
CA LYS A 11 14.07 -8.47 -25.72
C LYS A 11 13.10 -7.98 -24.68
N ASP A 12 13.34 -8.28 -23.40
CA ASP A 12 12.33 -8.11 -22.35
C ASP A 12 12.30 -6.72 -21.68
N PRO A 13 13.42 -5.97 -21.60
CA PRO A 13 13.37 -4.64 -21.02
C PRO A 13 12.65 -3.62 -21.90
N ALA A 14 11.99 -2.67 -21.24
CA ALA A 14 11.52 -1.44 -21.88
C ALA A 14 12.71 -0.58 -22.34
N ARG A 15 12.46 0.28 -23.33
CA ARG A 15 13.45 1.21 -23.86
C ARG A 15 13.01 2.66 -23.73
N PHE A 16 13.99 3.53 -23.54
CA PHE A 16 13.84 4.96 -23.71
C PHE A 16 13.64 5.33 -25.20
N ALA A 17 13.22 6.55 -25.46
CA ALA A 17 13.14 7.09 -26.81
C ALA A 17 14.51 7.16 -27.53
N SER A 18 15.62 7.14 -26.77
CA SER A 18 16.99 7.01 -27.29
C SER A 18 17.34 5.58 -27.75
N SER A 19 16.41 4.64 -27.64
CA SER A 19 16.61 3.18 -27.86
C SER A 19 17.45 2.46 -26.81
N GLU A 20 17.94 3.16 -25.81
CA GLU A 20 18.64 2.57 -24.67
C GLU A 20 17.70 1.79 -23.78
N VAL A 21 18.20 0.71 -23.18
CA VAL A 21 17.44 -0.10 -22.23
C VAL A 21 17.21 0.70 -20.94
N VAL A 22 16.00 0.62 -20.40
CA VAL A 22 15.69 1.24 -19.10
C VAL A 22 16.27 0.38 -17.99
N GLU A 23 17.34 0.90 -17.41
CA GLU A 23 18.02 0.33 -16.26
C GLU A 23 17.73 1.19 -15.03
N LEU A 24 17.23 0.55 -13.98
CA LEU A 24 16.92 1.18 -12.70
C LEU A 24 18.05 0.89 -11.72
N ASN A 25 18.50 1.91 -11.05
CA ASN A 25 19.52 1.81 -10.01
C ASN A 25 18.94 2.28 -8.69
N GLU A 26 19.32 1.66 -7.61
CA GLU A 26 19.03 2.19 -6.28
C GLU A 26 19.94 3.38 -6.00
N TYR A 27 19.34 4.40 -5.39
CA TYR A 27 20.00 5.67 -5.09
C TYR A 27 20.07 5.88 -3.58
N SER A 28 21.24 6.20 -3.09
CA SER A 28 21.41 6.60 -1.69
C SER A 28 21.11 8.06 -1.50
N SER A 29 20.09 8.37 -0.69
CA SER A 29 19.80 9.75 -0.26
C SER A 29 20.87 10.33 0.66
N ILE A 30 21.68 9.48 1.30
CA ILE A 30 22.77 9.89 2.20
C ILE A 30 24.00 10.33 1.38
N TRP A 31 24.35 9.57 0.38
CA TRP A 31 25.55 9.82 -0.44
C TRP A 31 25.26 10.60 -1.74
N TYR A 32 23.98 10.88 -2.02
CA TYR A 32 23.52 11.54 -3.24
C TYR A 32 24.04 10.88 -4.52
N GLY A 33 24.14 9.55 -4.52
CA GLY A 33 24.68 8.79 -5.64
C GLY A 33 24.05 7.40 -5.78
N LYS A 34 24.33 6.76 -6.92
CA LYS A 34 23.98 5.37 -7.15
C LYS A 34 24.66 4.48 -6.09
N LEU A 35 23.94 3.51 -5.57
CA LEU A 35 24.51 2.45 -4.74
C LEU A 35 25.23 1.45 -5.66
N GLU A 36 26.55 1.59 -5.78
CA GLU A 36 27.38 0.73 -6.65
C GLU A 36 27.41 -0.74 -6.19
N GLU A 37 27.10 -0.98 -4.92
CA GLU A 37 27.07 -2.31 -4.30
C GLU A 37 25.81 -3.11 -4.66
N ARG A 38 24.81 -2.46 -5.27
CA ARG A 38 23.54 -3.08 -5.67
C ARG A 38 23.48 -3.31 -7.17
N ASP A 39 23.00 -4.48 -7.54
CA ASP A 39 22.74 -4.82 -8.93
C ASP A 39 21.67 -3.90 -9.53
N SER A 40 21.86 -3.54 -10.79
CA SER A 40 20.89 -2.81 -11.55
C SER A 40 19.68 -3.68 -11.90
N TYR A 41 18.50 -3.10 -11.89
CA TYR A 41 17.27 -3.75 -12.33
C TYR A 41 16.90 -3.27 -13.73
N PHE A 42 16.36 -4.18 -14.53
CA PHE A 42 15.74 -3.79 -15.79
C PHE A 42 14.24 -3.59 -15.63
N LEU A 43 13.73 -2.47 -16.13
CA LEU A 43 12.30 -2.29 -16.23
C LEU A 43 11.76 -3.15 -17.36
N LEU A 44 10.84 -4.07 -17.06
CA LEU A 44 10.24 -4.94 -18.08
C LEU A 44 9.32 -4.13 -19.00
N SER A 45 9.34 -4.49 -20.28
CA SER A 45 8.33 -4.01 -21.23
C SER A 45 6.93 -4.46 -20.80
N PRO A 46 5.89 -3.62 -20.96
CA PRO A 46 4.52 -4.03 -20.65
C PRO A 46 4.08 -5.35 -21.30
N GLN A 47 4.53 -5.64 -22.50
CA GLN A 47 4.23 -6.94 -23.15
C GLN A 47 4.96 -8.13 -22.51
N SER A 48 6.17 -7.92 -22.01
CA SER A 48 6.94 -8.98 -21.37
C SER A 48 6.39 -9.32 -19.99
N TYR A 49 6.00 -8.32 -19.21
CA TYR A 49 5.44 -8.61 -17.89
C TYR A 49 4.03 -9.20 -17.96
N LEU A 50 3.22 -8.87 -18.99
CA LEU A 50 1.92 -9.50 -19.20
C LEU A 50 2.06 -11.02 -19.33
N GLN A 51 2.97 -11.48 -20.16
CA GLN A 51 3.21 -12.91 -20.35
C GLN A 51 3.61 -13.61 -19.04
N CYS A 52 4.52 -13.02 -18.29
CA CYS A 52 4.93 -13.56 -16.99
C CYS A 52 3.78 -13.58 -15.98
N ALA A 53 2.95 -12.52 -15.95
CA ALA A 53 1.82 -12.42 -15.04
C ALA A 53 0.73 -13.45 -15.37
N ASP A 54 0.40 -13.66 -16.62
CA ASP A 54 -0.60 -14.66 -17.04
C ASP A 54 -0.17 -16.08 -16.68
N GLU A 55 1.12 -16.40 -16.87
CA GLU A 55 1.67 -17.68 -16.45
C GLU A 55 1.61 -17.85 -14.93
N PHE A 56 1.93 -16.81 -14.17
CA PHE A 56 1.88 -16.82 -12.72
C PHE A 56 0.43 -17.00 -12.21
N ILE A 57 -0.55 -16.25 -12.76
CA ILE A 57 -1.96 -16.36 -12.43
C ILE A 57 -2.50 -17.76 -12.71
N THR A 58 -2.17 -18.33 -13.88
CA THR A 58 -2.56 -19.67 -14.26
C THR A 58 -2.00 -20.72 -13.29
N ASN A 59 -0.75 -20.61 -12.89
CA ASN A 59 -0.14 -21.51 -11.93
C ASN A 59 -0.74 -21.32 -10.53
N ALA A 60 -1.00 -20.10 -10.09
CA ALA A 60 -1.67 -19.82 -8.81
C ALA A 60 -3.03 -20.51 -8.72
N SER A 61 -3.85 -20.38 -9.75
CA SER A 61 -5.15 -21.07 -9.84
C SER A 61 -5.00 -22.59 -9.82
N LYS A 62 -4.04 -23.14 -10.57
CA LYS A 62 -3.75 -24.57 -10.60
C LYS A 62 -3.33 -25.14 -9.25
N TYR A 63 -2.62 -24.37 -8.44
CA TYR A 63 -2.20 -24.75 -7.09
C TYR A 63 -3.29 -24.49 -6.04
N GLY A 64 -4.45 -23.97 -6.41
CA GLY A 64 -5.56 -23.72 -5.52
C GLY A 64 -5.32 -22.57 -4.54
N LEU A 65 -4.58 -21.54 -4.98
CA LEU A 65 -4.41 -20.32 -4.20
C LEU A 65 -5.66 -19.44 -4.28
N ASP A 66 -5.94 -18.67 -3.24
CA ASP A 66 -7.13 -17.80 -3.17
C ASP A 66 -6.89 -16.43 -3.87
N GLY A 67 -5.64 -16.04 -4.06
CA GLY A 67 -5.31 -14.76 -4.68
C GLY A 67 -3.84 -14.61 -5.06
N VAL A 68 -3.56 -13.51 -5.73
CA VAL A 68 -2.21 -13.13 -6.17
C VAL A 68 -1.94 -11.67 -5.85
N SER A 69 -0.66 -11.36 -5.69
CA SER A 69 -0.19 -9.98 -5.51
C SER A 69 1.04 -9.73 -6.34
N PHE A 70 1.08 -8.57 -6.98
CA PHE A 70 2.26 -8.09 -7.70
C PHE A 70 2.69 -6.75 -7.10
N ARG A 71 3.97 -6.61 -6.78
CA ARG A 71 4.52 -5.44 -6.12
C ARG A 71 4.26 -4.15 -6.90
N ASP A 72 4.46 -4.18 -8.21
CA ASP A 72 4.53 -2.98 -9.05
C ASP A 72 3.28 -2.75 -9.90
N PHE A 73 2.38 -3.72 -10.03
CA PHE A 73 1.12 -3.57 -10.76
C PHE A 73 0.15 -2.67 -10.02
N GLY A 74 -0.53 -1.81 -10.78
CA GLY A 74 -1.43 -0.81 -10.23
C GLY A 74 -0.69 0.42 -9.67
N TYR A 75 0.63 0.37 -9.52
CA TYR A 75 1.45 1.47 -9.03
C TYR A 75 2.40 1.99 -10.09
N GLN A 76 3.23 1.13 -10.66
CA GLN A 76 4.22 1.52 -11.66
C GLN A 76 3.65 1.43 -13.07
N LEU A 77 3.71 2.54 -13.80
CA LEU A 77 3.22 2.64 -15.17
C LEU A 77 4.34 3.16 -16.08
N ALA A 78 4.83 2.28 -16.94
CA ALA A 78 5.91 2.58 -17.87
C ALA A 78 5.46 2.48 -19.33
N ALA A 79 6.10 3.29 -20.20
CA ALA A 79 6.05 3.13 -21.65
C ALA A 79 7.27 2.31 -22.12
N ASP A 80 7.13 1.68 -23.27
CA ASP A 80 8.24 1.08 -23.99
C ASP A 80 8.38 1.74 -25.37
N TYR A 81 9.50 2.42 -25.60
CA TYR A 81 9.78 3.10 -26.86
C TYR A 81 10.59 2.23 -27.85
N ASN A 82 10.48 0.92 -27.73
CA ASN A 82 11.11 -0.01 -28.67
C ASN A 82 10.49 0.18 -30.07
N ASP A 83 11.32 0.41 -31.09
CA ASP A 83 10.88 0.69 -32.47
C ASP A 83 9.98 -0.40 -33.06
N LYS A 84 10.15 -1.67 -32.64
CA LYS A 84 9.40 -2.80 -33.15
C LYS A 84 8.16 -3.15 -32.33
N ARG A 85 8.07 -2.66 -31.09
CA ARG A 85 6.99 -3.02 -30.16
C ARG A 85 6.67 -1.86 -29.20
N HIS A 86 6.52 -0.70 -29.76
CA HIS A 86 6.17 0.50 -28.98
C HIS A 86 4.89 0.31 -28.18
N VAL A 87 4.95 0.61 -26.88
CA VAL A 87 3.82 0.60 -25.96
C VAL A 87 3.74 1.96 -25.26
N SER A 88 2.67 2.70 -25.50
CA SER A 88 2.40 3.94 -24.77
C SER A 88 1.98 3.65 -23.32
N ARG A 89 2.02 4.66 -22.44
CA ARG A 89 1.48 4.53 -21.08
C ARG A 89 0.01 4.15 -21.06
N SER A 90 -0.82 4.72 -21.93
CA SER A 90 -2.24 4.36 -22.04
C SER A 90 -2.40 2.88 -22.41
N LYS A 91 -1.61 2.38 -23.37
CA LYS A 91 -1.64 0.96 -23.72
C LYS A 91 -1.12 0.05 -22.60
N ALA A 92 -0.18 0.54 -21.79
CA ALA A 92 0.28 -0.20 -20.61
C ALA A 92 -0.81 -0.30 -19.52
N ILE A 93 -1.70 0.71 -19.38
CA ILE A 93 -2.89 0.63 -18.53
C ILE A 93 -3.81 -0.50 -19.01
N ASP A 94 -4.12 -0.54 -20.31
CA ASP A 94 -4.96 -1.60 -20.87
C ASP A 94 -4.39 -2.99 -20.57
N ILE A 95 -3.07 -3.15 -20.77
CA ILE A 95 -2.35 -4.40 -20.49
C ILE A 95 -2.47 -4.79 -19.02
N GLN A 96 -2.26 -3.88 -18.09
CA GLN A 96 -2.42 -4.16 -16.66
C GLN A 96 -3.88 -4.52 -16.32
N ASN A 97 -4.85 -3.80 -16.86
CA ASN A 97 -6.25 -4.10 -16.64
C ASN A 97 -6.67 -5.46 -17.20
N ASP A 98 -6.12 -5.88 -18.34
CA ASP A 98 -6.34 -7.22 -18.87
C ASP A 98 -5.77 -8.29 -17.93
N THR A 99 -4.61 -8.04 -17.31
CA THR A 99 -4.04 -8.93 -16.28
C THR A 99 -4.94 -9.04 -15.05
N PHE A 100 -5.49 -7.92 -14.57
CA PHE A 100 -6.42 -7.94 -13.43
C PHE A 100 -7.70 -8.72 -13.75
N LYS A 101 -8.23 -8.59 -14.97
CA LYS A 101 -9.38 -9.38 -15.43
C LYS A 101 -9.06 -10.86 -15.52
N SER A 102 -7.88 -11.23 -16.05
CA SER A 102 -7.41 -12.61 -16.09
C SER A 102 -7.38 -13.25 -14.70
N SER A 103 -6.96 -12.52 -13.67
CA SER A 103 -7.01 -12.99 -12.29
C SER A 103 -8.46 -13.28 -11.83
N LYS A 104 -9.41 -12.38 -12.11
CA LYS A 104 -10.84 -12.57 -11.78
C LYS A 104 -11.45 -13.75 -12.52
N ASP A 105 -11.11 -13.93 -13.80
CA ASP A 105 -11.58 -15.08 -14.61
C ASP A 105 -11.09 -16.41 -14.03
N ASN A 106 -9.92 -16.41 -13.39
CA ASN A 106 -9.35 -17.54 -12.66
C ASN A 106 -9.85 -17.64 -11.20
N LYS A 107 -10.82 -16.78 -10.78
CA LYS A 107 -11.40 -16.71 -9.43
C LYS A 107 -10.38 -16.42 -8.33
N LEU A 108 -9.37 -15.65 -8.65
CA LEU A 108 -8.34 -15.21 -7.72
C LEU A 108 -8.60 -13.78 -7.29
N CYS A 109 -8.50 -13.51 -5.98
CA CYS A 109 -8.41 -12.16 -5.46
C CYS A 109 -7.11 -11.50 -5.91
N PHE A 110 -7.16 -10.20 -6.19
CA PHE A 110 -6.00 -9.44 -6.61
C PHE A 110 -5.66 -8.36 -5.57
N MET A 111 -4.42 -8.41 -5.08
CA MET A 111 -3.89 -7.43 -4.15
C MET A 111 -2.80 -6.61 -4.82
N ILE A 112 -2.83 -5.29 -4.64
CA ILE A 112 -1.80 -4.37 -5.12
C ILE A 112 -1.15 -3.61 -3.98
N ASN A 113 0.05 -3.13 -4.25
CA ASN A 113 0.82 -2.28 -3.35
C ASN A 113 0.66 -0.82 -3.77
N ALA A 114 0.26 0.06 -2.85
CA ALA A 114 -0.06 1.47 -3.04
C ALA A 114 -1.28 1.74 -3.96
N GLY A 115 -1.19 1.43 -5.24
CA GLY A 115 -2.29 1.53 -6.20
C GLY A 115 -2.60 2.93 -6.72
N ASN A 116 -2.82 3.03 -8.01
CA ASN A 116 -3.32 4.21 -8.70
C ASN A 116 -4.77 4.00 -9.17
N GLU A 117 -5.46 5.08 -9.47
CA GLU A 117 -6.87 5.09 -9.83
C GLU A 117 -7.24 4.08 -10.93
N TYR A 118 -6.43 3.93 -11.97
CA TYR A 118 -6.72 3.01 -13.09
C TYR A 118 -6.82 1.52 -12.69
N ALA A 119 -6.26 1.12 -11.55
CA ALA A 119 -6.30 -0.25 -11.06
C ALA A 119 -7.51 -0.55 -10.17
N LEU A 120 -8.14 0.47 -9.58
CA LEU A 120 -9.11 0.34 -8.50
C LEU A 120 -10.34 -0.51 -8.86
N GLU A 121 -10.81 -0.45 -10.10
CA GLU A 121 -11.99 -1.22 -10.54
C GLU A 121 -11.77 -2.74 -10.36
N ASN A 122 -10.54 -3.19 -10.58
CA ASN A 122 -10.24 -4.60 -10.75
C ASN A 122 -9.51 -5.26 -9.57
N VAL A 123 -9.14 -4.49 -8.54
CA VAL A 123 -8.43 -5.00 -7.37
C VAL A 123 -9.36 -5.18 -6.18
N ASP A 124 -9.03 -6.11 -5.31
CA ASP A 124 -9.81 -6.44 -4.11
C ASP A 124 -9.20 -5.83 -2.85
N PHE A 125 -7.86 -5.79 -2.77
CA PHE A 125 -7.11 -5.29 -1.62
C PHE A 125 -5.98 -4.36 -2.05
N ILE A 126 -5.76 -3.32 -1.24
CA ILE A 126 -4.66 -2.37 -1.43
C ILE A 126 -3.84 -2.31 -0.13
N THR A 127 -2.55 -2.58 -0.22
CA THR A 127 -1.62 -2.43 0.91
C THR A 127 -0.68 -1.26 0.69
N ASN A 128 -0.04 -0.77 1.73
CA ASN A 128 0.87 0.39 1.67
C ASN A 128 0.25 1.62 1.00
N MET A 129 -1.07 1.80 1.15
CA MET A 129 -1.71 3.04 0.74
C MET A 129 -1.14 4.18 1.59
N THR A 130 -0.78 5.29 0.96
CA THR A 130 -0.34 6.48 1.70
C THR A 130 -1.53 7.05 2.47
N LEU A 131 -1.52 6.94 3.80
CA LEU A 131 -2.57 7.46 4.68
C LEU A 131 -2.27 8.89 5.15
N HIS A 132 -1.01 9.29 5.10
CA HIS A 132 -0.55 10.63 5.44
C HIS A 132 0.06 11.30 4.20
N GLY A 133 -0.04 12.61 4.12
CA GLY A 133 0.53 13.36 3.01
C GLY A 133 1.97 13.80 3.25
N ASN A 134 2.51 14.50 2.27
CA ASN A 134 3.78 15.20 2.41
C ASN A 134 3.62 16.33 3.42
N ARG A 135 4.37 16.28 4.52
CA ARG A 135 4.37 17.31 5.56
C ARG A 135 5.27 18.49 5.16
N TYR A 136 5.04 19.06 3.97
CA TYR A 136 5.75 20.28 3.58
C TYR A 136 5.24 21.46 4.40
N ALA A 137 6.16 22.34 4.82
CA ALA A 137 5.85 23.51 5.64
C ALA A 137 4.86 24.52 5.00
N ILE A 138 4.55 24.38 3.72
CA ILE A 138 3.57 25.20 3.00
C ILE A 138 2.16 24.61 3.00
N LEU A 139 1.97 23.42 3.56
CA LEU A 139 0.68 22.74 3.64
C LEU A 139 0.14 22.87 5.05
N ASP A 140 -1.04 23.42 5.21
CA ASP A 140 -1.70 23.53 6.51
C ASP A 140 -2.31 22.18 6.92
N ASN A 141 -3.09 21.55 6.05
CA ASN A 141 -3.77 20.29 6.30
C ASN A 141 -3.76 19.39 5.07
N LEU A 142 -3.86 18.08 5.30
CA LEU A 142 -4.08 17.09 4.27
C LEU A 142 -5.58 16.77 4.15
N VAL A 143 -6.10 16.81 2.93
CA VAL A 143 -7.41 16.21 2.65
C VAL A 143 -7.20 14.75 2.26
N PRO A 144 -7.71 13.76 3.01
CA PRO A 144 -7.56 12.33 2.70
C PRO A 144 -8.51 11.93 1.56
N PHE A 145 -8.39 12.61 0.43
CA PHE A 145 -9.32 12.50 -0.70
C PHE A 145 -9.45 11.07 -1.23
N TYR A 146 -8.32 10.36 -1.31
CA TYR A 146 -8.27 9.00 -1.83
C TYR A 146 -9.03 8.04 -0.90
N GLN A 147 -8.85 8.18 0.40
CA GLN A 147 -9.54 7.39 1.42
C GLN A 147 -11.06 7.71 1.44
N ILE A 148 -11.42 8.98 1.37
CA ILE A 148 -12.84 9.40 1.27
C ILE A 148 -13.53 8.76 0.05
N ALA A 149 -12.84 8.72 -1.09
CA ALA A 149 -13.39 8.15 -2.32
C ALA A 149 -13.50 6.63 -2.29
N LEU A 150 -12.65 5.92 -1.55
CA LEU A 150 -12.55 4.46 -1.59
C LEU A 150 -13.20 3.74 -0.42
N HIS A 151 -13.30 4.37 0.74
CA HIS A 151 -13.81 3.74 1.94
C HIS A 151 -15.26 3.25 1.76
N GLY A 152 -15.53 2.04 2.19
CA GLY A 152 -16.80 1.36 1.93
C GLY A 152 -16.90 0.63 0.59
N TYR A 153 -16.00 0.92 -0.36
CA TYR A 153 -15.96 0.27 -1.68
C TYR A 153 -14.76 -0.65 -1.88
N LYS A 154 -13.64 -0.36 -1.24
CA LYS A 154 -12.40 -1.12 -1.34
C LYS A 154 -11.75 -1.32 0.02
N ASN A 155 -11.18 -2.51 0.21
CA ASN A 155 -10.36 -2.79 1.39
C ASN A 155 -8.95 -2.27 1.18
N TYR A 156 -8.47 -1.46 2.11
CA TYR A 156 -7.11 -0.93 2.06
C TYR A 156 -6.47 -0.88 3.44
N ALA A 157 -5.15 -0.91 3.46
CA ALA A 157 -4.31 -0.74 4.62
C ALA A 157 -3.16 0.22 4.31
N GLY A 158 -2.69 0.92 5.30
CA GLY A 158 -1.52 1.79 5.20
C GLY A 158 -0.21 1.01 5.27
N THR A 159 0.79 1.57 5.93
CA THR A 159 2.06 0.91 6.23
C THR A 159 1.85 -0.26 7.20
N ALA A 160 2.65 -1.32 7.08
CA ALA A 160 2.62 -2.43 8.03
C ALA A 160 2.93 -1.92 9.45
N VAL A 161 2.07 -2.26 10.42
CA VAL A 161 2.16 -1.73 11.80
C VAL A 161 3.51 -2.03 12.44
N ASN A 162 4.00 -3.25 12.28
CA ASN A 162 5.27 -3.68 12.87
C ASN A 162 6.52 -3.14 12.16
N LEU A 163 6.36 -2.51 11.00
CA LEU A 163 7.43 -1.87 10.23
C LEU A 163 7.33 -0.34 10.26
N GLY A 164 6.33 0.22 10.93
CA GLY A 164 6.21 1.65 11.17
C GLY A 164 7.22 2.15 12.20
N TYR A 165 7.60 3.43 12.10
CA TYR A 165 8.51 4.06 13.05
C TYR A 165 7.92 4.08 14.49
N GLU A 166 6.63 4.41 14.61
CA GLU A 166 5.84 4.33 15.84
C GLU A 166 4.58 3.54 15.55
N ASN A 167 4.40 2.36 16.18
CA ASN A 167 3.24 1.50 15.90
C ASN A 167 1.91 2.20 16.21
N ASP A 168 1.86 2.96 17.30
CA ASP A 168 0.66 3.70 17.72
C ASP A 168 0.30 4.78 16.69
N GLN A 169 1.30 5.44 16.10
CA GLN A 169 1.08 6.44 15.05
C GLN A 169 0.43 5.78 13.80
N VAL A 170 0.91 4.62 13.40
CA VAL A 170 0.34 3.88 12.26
C VAL A 170 -1.10 3.48 12.52
N ILE A 171 -1.42 3.07 13.75
CA ILE A 171 -2.79 2.72 14.15
C ILE A 171 -3.70 3.94 14.14
N LEU A 172 -3.23 5.09 14.63
CA LEU A 172 -4.00 6.34 14.61
C LEU A 172 -4.27 6.82 13.18
N GLU A 173 -3.27 6.76 12.29
CA GLU A 173 -3.43 7.09 10.87
C GLU A 173 -4.41 6.14 10.16
N ALA A 174 -4.39 4.86 10.53
CA ALA A 174 -5.36 3.90 10.03
C ALA A 174 -6.78 4.22 10.54
N ALA A 175 -6.95 4.55 11.83
CA ALA A 175 -8.23 4.91 12.41
C ALA A 175 -8.81 6.19 11.79
N GLU A 176 -8.00 7.23 11.57
CA GLU A 176 -8.40 8.48 10.93
C GLU A 176 -8.98 8.24 9.52
N SER A 177 -8.35 7.34 8.78
CA SER A 177 -8.68 7.07 7.37
C SER A 177 -9.61 5.88 7.16
N GLY A 178 -10.02 5.17 8.23
CA GLY A 178 -10.83 3.96 8.13
C GLY A 178 -10.09 2.76 7.53
N ALA A 179 -8.76 2.79 7.46
CA ALA A 179 -7.96 1.73 6.88
C ALA A 179 -7.91 0.47 7.76
N GLY A 180 -7.74 -0.70 7.16
CA GLY A 180 -7.41 -1.91 7.90
C GLY A 180 -5.97 -1.91 8.42
N LEU A 181 -5.67 -2.73 9.42
CA LEU A 181 -4.30 -2.99 9.84
C LEU A 181 -3.72 -4.18 9.09
N TYR A 182 -2.44 -4.13 8.75
CA TYR A 182 -1.72 -5.30 8.30
C TYR A 182 -0.30 -5.36 8.91
N PHE A 183 0.26 -6.57 8.87
CA PHE A 183 1.57 -6.86 9.44
C PHE A 183 2.37 -7.69 8.45
N VAL A 184 3.67 -7.54 8.48
CA VAL A 184 4.60 -8.32 7.66
C VAL A 184 5.44 -9.19 8.57
N PHE A 185 5.37 -10.51 8.38
CA PHE A 185 6.08 -11.44 9.24
C PHE A 185 7.01 -12.37 8.45
N MET A 186 8.10 -12.71 9.09
CA MET A 186 8.99 -13.79 8.70
C MET A 186 9.17 -14.77 9.86
N LYS A 187 9.50 -16.01 9.55
CA LYS A 187 9.71 -17.03 10.58
C LYS A 187 11.03 -16.85 11.31
N GLU A 188 12.09 -16.59 10.57
CA GLU A 188 13.43 -16.43 11.11
C GLU A 188 13.61 -15.02 11.72
N SER A 189 14.58 -14.89 12.64
CA SER A 189 14.90 -13.58 13.20
C SER A 189 15.43 -12.64 12.13
N GLU A 190 15.06 -11.36 12.21
CA GLU A 190 15.54 -10.29 11.34
C GLU A 190 17.06 -10.10 11.36
N LYS A 191 17.75 -10.65 12.36
CA LYS A 191 19.23 -10.63 12.44
C LYS A 191 19.90 -11.23 11.21
N ILE A 192 19.25 -12.19 10.54
CA ILE A 192 19.79 -12.77 9.30
C ILE A 192 19.82 -11.76 8.15
N LEU A 193 19.06 -10.66 8.25
CA LEU A 193 18.99 -9.61 7.24
C LEU A 193 19.94 -8.44 7.49
N GLN A 194 20.66 -8.40 8.61
CA GLN A 194 21.53 -7.27 9.01
C GLN A 194 22.61 -6.92 7.98
N GLU A 195 23.15 -7.92 7.28
CA GLU A 195 24.18 -7.74 6.25
C GLU A 195 23.60 -7.83 4.83
N THR A 196 22.30 -7.69 4.70
CA THR A 196 21.58 -7.71 3.41
C THR A 196 20.98 -6.34 3.09
N TYR A 197 20.40 -6.22 1.90
CA TYR A 197 19.69 -5.00 1.47
C TYR A 197 18.26 -4.88 2.02
N TYR A 198 17.79 -5.88 2.79
CA TYR A 198 16.41 -5.95 3.31
C TYR A 198 16.29 -5.43 4.74
N THR A 199 17.00 -4.35 5.05
CA THR A 199 17.02 -3.74 6.38
C THR A 199 15.69 -3.13 6.81
N GLU A 200 14.77 -2.90 5.87
CA GLU A 200 13.42 -2.46 6.13
C GLU A 200 12.57 -3.44 6.93
N TYR A 201 12.93 -4.74 6.94
CA TYR A 201 12.24 -5.79 7.71
C TYR A 201 12.79 -5.96 9.13
N TYR A 202 13.26 -4.89 9.74
CA TYR A 202 13.96 -4.86 11.03
C TYR A 202 13.10 -5.32 12.23
N SER A 203 11.80 -5.49 12.08
CA SER A 203 10.86 -5.89 13.14
C SER A 203 9.82 -6.88 12.61
N ALA A 204 10.26 -7.86 11.83
CA ALA A 204 9.38 -8.80 11.14
C ALA A 204 9.33 -10.21 11.75
N CYS A 205 10.09 -10.51 12.82
CA CYS A 205 10.08 -11.84 13.43
C CYS A 205 8.69 -12.16 14.02
N PHE A 206 8.05 -13.24 13.52
CA PHE A 206 6.72 -13.62 13.97
C PHE A 206 6.67 -13.96 15.47
N ASP A 207 7.70 -14.64 16.00
CA ASP A 207 7.73 -15.07 17.39
C ASP A 207 7.75 -13.90 18.38
N ASP A 208 8.32 -12.74 17.98
CA ASP A 208 8.37 -11.54 18.79
C ASP A 208 7.03 -10.78 18.80
N TRP A 209 6.20 -11.01 17.78
CA TRP A 209 4.96 -10.26 17.57
C TRP A 209 3.68 -11.05 17.84
N LYS A 210 3.71 -12.39 17.82
CA LYS A 210 2.51 -13.27 17.79
C LYS A 210 1.44 -12.93 18.82
N ASP A 211 1.82 -12.65 20.06
CA ASP A 211 0.86 -12.33 21.12
C ASP A 211 0.38 -10.88 21.04
N ARG A 212 1.29 -9.97 20.69
CA ARG A 212 1.03 -8.54 20.63
C ARG A 212 0.14 -8.19 19.43
N PHE A 213 0.45 -8.69 18.23
CA PHE A 213 -0.32 -8.31 17.04
C PHE A 213 -1.77 -8.80 17.11
N VAL A 214 -2.02 -9.98 17.67
CA VAL A 214 -3.39 -10.51 17.84
C VAL A 214 -4.20 -9.60 18.75
N SER A 215 -3.61 -9.12 19.85
CA SER A 215 -4.26 -8.20 20.77
C SER A 215 -4.58 -6.85 20.09
N MET A 216 -3.58 -6.26 19.43
CA MET A 216 -3.72 -4.98 18.71
C MET A 216 -4.77 -5.07 17.61
N TYR A 217 -4.71 -6.12 16.79
CA TYR A 217 -5.67 -6.34 15.71
C TYR A 217 -7.10 -6.48 16.24
N LYS A 218 -7.32 -7.31 17.27
CA LYS A 218 -8.66 -7.50 17.85
C LYS A 218 -9.22 -6.24 18.48
N GLU A 219 -8.39 -5.45 19.16
CA GLU A 219 -8.82 -4.19 19.75
C GLU A 219 -9.25 -3.21 18.66
N TYR A 220 -8.41 -3.06 17.63
CA TYR A 220 -8.68 -2.18 16.50
C TYR A 220 -9.93 -2.61 15.74
N ASP A 221 -10.02 -3.89 15.36
CA ASP A 221 -11.13 -4.44 14.61
C ASP A 221 -12.46 -4.27 15.35
N ASN A 222 -12.50 -4.56 16.67
CA ASN A 222 -13.69 -4.37 17.48
C ASN A 222 -14.15 -2.89 17.54
N LYS A 223 -13.21 -1.95 17.67
CA LYS A 223 -13.53 -0.52 17.69
C LYS A 223 -14.00 -0.03 16.33
N MET A 224 -13.33 -0.43 15.24
CA MET A 224 -13.58 0.07 13.89
C MET A 224 -14.68 -0.67 13.12
N MET A 225 -15.09 -1.88 13.58
CA MET A 225 -16.13 -2.69 12.93
C MET A 225 -17.38 -1.90 12.50
N PRO A 226 -17.91 -0.95 13.30
CA PRO A 226 -19.11 -0.20 12.91
C PRO A 226 -18.94 0.64 11.64
N VAL A 227 -17.72 1.03 11.30
CA VAL A 227 -17.44 1.95 10.18
C VAL A 227 -16.80 1.30 8.96
N MET A 228 -16.29 0.08 9.08
CA MET A 228 -15.49 -0.59 8.03
C MET A 228 -16.20 -0.73 6.67
N ASN A 229 -17.52 -0.83 6.66
CA ASN A 229 -18.31 -1.00 5.43
C ASN A 229 -19.15 0.23 5.07
N SER A 230 -18.93 1.35 5.76
CA SER A 230 -19.68 2.60 5.54
C SER A 230 -18.84 3.58 4.74
N THR A 231 -19.44 4.47 3.98
CA THR A 231 -18.70 5.48 3.24
C THR A 231 -18.33 6.66 4.15
N ILE A 232 -17.18 7.27 3.92
CA ILE A 232 -16.80 8.51 4.60
C ILE A 232 -17.62 9.66 4.00
N SER A 233 -18.38 10.35 4.85
CA SER A 233 -19.22 11.48 4.46
C SER A 233 -18.56 12.83 4.71
N ASN A 234 -17.68 12.94 5.72
CA ASN A 234 -16.93 14.13 6.04
C ASN A 234 -15.61 13.80 6.73
N HIS A 235 -14.62 14.67 6.56
CA HIS A 235 -13.39 14.66 7.34
C HIS A 235 -12.99 16.08 7.68
N GLU A 236 -12.69 16.35 8.96
CA GLU A 236 -12.30 17.68 9.43
C GLU A 236 -11.23 17.60 10.52
N TYR A 237 -10.41 18.64 10.59
CA TYR A 237 -9.47 18.83 11.68
C TYR A 237 -10.10 19.75 12.72
N LEU A 238 -10.29 19.24 13.94
CA LEU A 238 -10.79 20.04 15.07
C LEU A 238 -9.70 20.98 15.60
N ASN A 239 -8.44 20.57 15.46
CA ASN A 239 -7.25 21.38 15.66
C ASN A 239 -6.06 20.72 14.94
N ASN A 240 -4.83 21.20 15.15
CA ASN A 240 -3.63 20.68 14.49
C ASN A 240 -3.26 19.23 14.87
N GLN A 241 -3.90 18.64 15.88
CA GLN A 241 -3.56 17.31 16.42
C GLN A 241 -4.79 16.39 16.55
N VAL A 242 -5.98 16.90 16.32
CA VAL A 242 -7.22 16.14 16.48
C VAL A 242 -8.05 16.23 15.21
N SER A 243 -8.43 15.09 14.67
CA SER A 243 -9.31 14.98 13.51
C SER A 243 -10.62 14.25 13.86
N CYS A 244 -11.61 14.46 13.02
CA CYS A 244 -12.90 13.79 13.07
C CYS A 244 -13.27 13.31 11.66
N THR A 245 -13.48 12.00 11.53
CA THR A 245 -13.98 11.38 10.30
C THR A 245 -15.42 10.92 10.53
N SER A 246 -16.36 11.42 9.75
CA SER A 246 -17.78 11.07 9.82
C SER A 246 -18.17 10.08 8.73
N TYR A 247 -19.06 9.16 9.06
CA TYR A 247 -19.53 8.12 8.16
C TYR A 247 -21.01 8.24 7.87
N ASP A 248 -21.47 7.72 6.74
CA ASP A 248 -22.87 7.80 6.26
C ASP A 248 -23.87 7.05 7.17
N ASN A 249 -23.38 6.14 8.00
CA ASN A 249 -24.17 5.41 9.00
C ASN A 249 -24.32 6.17 10.34
N GLY A 250 -23.84 7.42 10.41
CA GLY A 250 -23.94 8.28 11.61
C GLY A 250 -22.82 8.08 12.64
N TYR A 251 -21.89 7.15 12.41
CA TYR A 251 -20.73 7.03 13.28
C TYR A 251 -19.68 8.09 12.95
N LYS A 252 -18.93 8.46 14.00
CA LYS A 252 -17.76 9.34 13.91
C LYS A 252 -16.56 8.68 14.55
N VAL A 253 -15.39 8.90 13.95
CA VAL A 253 -14.10 8.51 14.50
C VAL A 253 -13.31 9.76 14.83
N PHE A 254 -13.07 9.99 16.11
CA PHE A 254 -12.21 11.07 16.60
C PHE A 254 -10.83 10.51 16.88
N VAL A 255 -9.80 11.11 16.33
CA VAL A 255 -8.40 10.69 16.51
C VAL A 255 -7.58 11.81 17.09
N ASN A 256 -6.88 11.54 18.20
CA ASN A 256 -6.00 12.49 18.86
C ASN A 256 -4.53 12.04 18.71
N PHE A 257 -3.80 12.70 17.84
CA PHE A 257 -2.36 12.51 17.64
C PHE A 257 -1.50 13.22 18.69
N GLY A 258 -2.12 14.06 19.50
CA GLY A 258 -1.46 14.86 20.57
C GLY A 258 -1.16 14.05 21.81
N TYR A 259 -0.37 14.64 22.70
CA TYR A 259 0.02 14.06 23.99
C TYR A 259 -0.81 14.61 25.16
N VAL A 260 -1.91 15.30 24.88
CA VAL A 260 -2.85 15.86 25.86
C VAL A 260 -4.25 15.46 25.45
N ASP A 261 -5.08 15.12 26.43
CA ASP A 261 -6.48 14.80 26.22
C ASP A 261 -7.20 16.02 25.59
N TYR A 262 -8.09 15.73 24.65
CA TYR A 262 -8.91 16.75 24.00
C TYR A 262 -10.39 16.52 24.29
N THR A 263 -11.10 17.59 24.61
CA THR A 263 -12.56 17.53 24.77
C THR A 263 -13.21 18.32 23.64
N THR A 264 -14.09 17.66 22.88
CA THR A 264 -14.84 18.29 21.79
C THR A 264 -15.83 19.34 22.33
N GLU A 265 -16.39 20.15 21.45
CA GLU A 265 -17.44 21.10 21.80
C GLU A 265 -18.72 20.42 22.34
N SER A 266 -18.99 19.18 21.86
CA SER A 266 -20.07 18.31 22.34
C SER A 266 -19.77 17.61 23.69
N GLY A 267 -18.57 17.81 24.26
CA GLY A 267 -18.17 17.25 25.55
C GLY A 267 -17.56 15.84 25.46
N VAL A 268 -17.25 15.32 24.27
CA VAL A 268 -16.59 14.03 24.09
C VAL A 268 -15.11 14.15 24.45
N LEU A 269 -14.65 13.32 25.39
CA LEU A 269 -13.24 13.23 25.75
C LEU A 269 -12.52 12.27 24.80
N VAL A 270 -11.54 12.77 24.04
CA VAL A 270 -10.63 11.99 23.18
C VAL A 270 -9.26 11.92 23.86
N PRO A 271 -8.88 10.77 24.43
CA PRO A 271 -7.61 10.66 25.16
C PRO A 271 -6.40 10.97 24.29
N ALA A 272 -5.31 11.34 24.90
CA ALA A 272 -4.02 11.57 24.25
C ALA A 272 -3.52 10.27 23.57
N ARG A 273 -3.07 10.35 22.32
CA ARG A 273 -2.56 9.23 21.54
C ARG A 273 -3.54 8.05 21.44
N ASP A 274 -4.85 8.38 21.29
CA ASP A 274 -5.90 7.37 21.15
C ASP A 274 -7.00 7.85 20.18
N TYR A 275 -7.97 6.98 19.92
CA TYR A 275 -9.12 7.27 19.06
C TYR A 275 -10.41 6.70 19.66
N ILE A 276 -11.52 7.34 19.34
CA ILE A 276 -12.86 6.95 19.78
C ILE A 276 -13.76 6.81 18.58
N VAL A 277 -14.56 5.74 18.58
CA VAL A 277 -15.61 5.47 17.58
C VAL A 277 -16.96 5.54 18.29
N MET A 278 -17.83 6.39 17.83
CA MET A 278 -19.14 6.60 18.47
C MET A 278 -20.18 7.16 17.50
N VAL A 279 -21.44 7.07 17.88
CA VAL A 279 -22.52 7.85 17.26
C VAL A 279 -22.65 9.14 18.04
N GLU A 280 -22.56 10.28 17.38
CA GLU A 280 -22.87 11.58 17.99
C GLU A 280 -24.35 11.90 17.74
N GLU A 281 -25.10 12.02 18.84
CA GLU A 281 -26.53 12.35 18.82
C GLU A 281 -26.80 13.81 18.45
#